data_a7ff4aa6c1d95ebc6b94cfcd41f4efe4
#
_entry.id   a7ff4aa6c1d95ebc6b94cfcd41f4efe4
#
_cell.length_a   1.000
_cell.length_b   1.000
_cell.length_c   1.000
_cell.angle_alpha   90.00
_cell.angle_beta   90.00
_cell.angle_gamma   90.00
#
_symmetry.space_group_name_H-M   'P 1'
#
loop_
_entity.id
_entity.type
_entity.pdbx_description
1 polymer ?
#
loop_
_entity_poly.entity_id
_entity_poly.type
_entity_poly.pdbx_seq_one_letter_code
_entity_poly.pdbx_strand_id
1 'polypeptide(L)'
;TPDKLFDMYLDAEVHAAFTGFPVTIAARAGAPFRAFNDMLSGTIIHVAPKRLIVQTWRSANWPATAIDSVLTLSFWPEKDGARIELVHANVPEEDFAGVSEGWEKYYWTPWRAYLAGRAGA
;
A
#
# COMPACT_ATOMS: atom_id res chain seq x y z
N THR A 1 12.97 -10.32 0.38
CA THR A 1 13.55 -9.57 1.51
C THR A 1 12.67 -8.37 1.85
N PRO A 2 12.73 -7.85 3.07
CA PRO A 2 11.96 -6.66 3.41
C PRO A 2 12.35 -5.45 2.57
N ASP A 3 13.63 -5.30 2.25
CA ASP A 3 14.12 -4.21 1.39
C ASP A 3 13.46 -4.25 0.01
N LYS A 4 13.36 -5.43 -0.56
CA LYS A 4 12.73 -5.64 -1.86
C LYS A 4 11.25 -5.29 -1.83
N LEU A 5 10.53 -5.71 -0.79
CA LEU A 5 9.10 -5.40 -0.65
C LEU A 5 8.86 -3.90 -0.48
N PHE A 6 9.70 -3.24 0.30
CA PHE A 6 9.66 -1.79 0.46
C PHE A 6 9.82 -1.09 -0.90
N ASP A 7 10.85 -1.47 -1.65
CA ASP A 7 11.11 -0.87 -2.96
C ASP A 7 9.97 -1.14 -3.94
N MET A 8 9.38 -2.34 -3.92
CA MET A 8 8.25 -2.70 -4.78
C MET A 8 7.04 -1.82 -4.54
N TYR A 9 6.71 -1.53 -3.28
CA TYR A 9 5.57 -0.69 -2.97
C TYR A 9 5.75 0.73 -3.49
N LEU A 10 6.96 1.28 -3.37
CA LEU A 10 7.26 2.66 -3.75
C LEU A 10 7.63 2.85 -5.22
N ASP A 11 7.84 1.76 -5.96
CA ASP A 11 8.07 1.81 -7.39
C ASP A 11 6.73 1.78 -8.13
N ALA A 12 6.36 2.89 -8.79
CA ALA A 12 5.07 3.02 -9.44
C ALA A 12 4.83 1.93 -10.49
N GLU A 13 5.84 1.55 -11.26
CA GLU A 13 5.69 0.51 -12.30
C GLU A 13 5.44 -0.86 -11.69
N VAL A 14 6.22 -1.23 -10.67
CA VAL A 14 6.09 -2.54 -10.01
C VAL A 14 4.78 -2.61 -9.22
N HIS A 15 4.44 -1.55 -8.50
CA HIS A 15 3.18 -1.46 -7.76
C HIS A 15 1.99 -1.63 -8.72
N ALA A 16 2.02 -0.95 -9.86
CA ALA A 16 0.98 -1.10 -10.89
C ALA A 16 0.96 -2.53 -11.45
N ALA A 17 2.13 -3.14 -11.64
CA ALA A 17 2.22 -4.49 -12.19
C ALA A 17 1.56 -5.54 -11.28
N PHE A 18 1.80 -5.48 -9.96
CA PHE A 18 1.22 -6.49 -9.09
C PHE A 18 -0.24 -6.22 -8.71
N THR A 19 -0.71 -4.98 -8.73
CA THR A 19 -2.12 -4.70 -8.48
C THR A 19 -2.98 -4.77 -9.73
N GLY A 20 -2.39 -4.60 -10.90
CA GLY A 20 -3.11 -4.59 -12.17
C GLY A 20 -3.71 -3.24 -12.54
N PHE A 21 -3.40 -2.17 -11.81
CA PHE A 21 -3.95 -0.83 -12.03
C PHE A 21 -2.84 0.22 -11.96
N PRO A 22 -2.97 1.34 -12.72
CA PRO A 22 -1.99 2.42 -12.65
C PRO A 22 -1.85 2.99 -11.24
N VAL A 23 -0.63 3.33 -10.86
CA VAL A 23 -0.30 3.89 -9.52
C VAL A 23 0.59 5.11 -9.68
N THR A 24 0.29 6.14 -8.92
CA THR A 24 1.18 7.30 -8.73
C THR A 24 1.72 7.23 -7.31
N ILE A 25 3.03 7.12 -7.16
CA ILE A 25 3.70 7.04 -5.86
C ILE A 25 5.17 7.39 -6.02
N ALA A 26 5.80 7.90 -4.97
CA ALA A 26 7.24 8.16 -4.96
C ALA A 26 7.77 8.06 -3.53
N ALA A 27 9.07 7.76 -3.40
CA ALA A 27 9.71 7.50 -2.11
C ALA A 27 10.19 8.80 -1.44
N ARG A 28 9.30 9.77 -1.27
CA ARG A 28 9.62 11.03 -0.59
C ARG A 28 8.42 11.61 0.12
N ALA A 29 8.66 12.28 1.23
CA ALA A 29 7.62 12.99 1.96
C ALA A 29 7.01 14.08 1.06
N GLY A 30 5.71 14.23 1.11
CA GLY A 30 4.97 15.19 0.29
C GLY A 30 4.56 14.66 -1.07
N ALA A 31 5.04 13.49 -1.50
CA ALA A 31 4.68 12.92 -2.79
C ALA A 31 3.20 12.49 -2.82
N PRO A 32 2.48 12.72 -3.92
CA PRO A 32 1.10 12.26 -4.04
C PRO A 32 1.04 10.74 -4.20
N PHE A 33 -0.05 10.15 -3.70
CA PHE A 33 -0.37 8.75 -3.88
C PHE A 33 -1.73 8.65 -4.57
N ARG A 34 -1.81 7.85 -5.64
CA ARG A 34 -3.06 7.51 -6.32
C ARG A 34 -3.00 6.09 -6.80
N ALA A 35 -4.09 5.36 -6.65
CA ALA A 35 -4.17 3.95 -7.05
C ALA A 35 -5.58 3.58 -7.49
N PHE A 36 -5.69 2.47 -8.21
CA PHE A 36 -6.97 1.91 -8.66
C PHE A 36 -7.83 2.94 -9.42
N ASN A 37 -7.25 3.56 -10.46
CA ASN A 37 -7.91 4.57 -11.30
C ASN A 37 -8.45 5.74 -10.46
N ASP A 38 -7.62 6.23 -9.53
CA ASP A 38 -7.94 7.35 -8.63
C ASP A 38 -9.06 7.06 -7.62
N MET A 39 -9.45 5.78 -7.46
CA MET A 39 -10.35 5.40 -6.37
C MET A 39 -9.71 5.59 -5.01
N LEU A 40 -8.39 5.47 -4.95
CA LEU A 40 -7.60 5.71 -3.75
C LEU A 40 -6.67 6.90 -3.97
N SER A 41 -6.54 7.74 -2.96
CA SER A 41 -5.66 8.88 -3.00
C SER A 41 -5.05 9.16 -1.63
N GLY A 42 -3.98 9.92 -1.61
CA GLY A 42 -3.31 10.32 -0.37
C GLY A 42 -2.00 11.02 -0.64
N THR A 43 -1.22 11.19 0.42
CA THR A 43 0.08 11.83 0.40
C THR A 43 1.05 11.02 1.22
N ILE A 44 2.26 10.82 0.73
CA ILE A 44 3.33 10.20 1.51
C ILE A 44 3.76 11.21 2.57
N ILE A 45 3.66 10.84 3.84
CA ILE A 45 4.00 11.72 4.96
C ILE A 45 5.45 11.51 5.38
N HIS A 46 5.87 10.26 5.47
CA HIS A 46 7.22 9.92 5.95
C HIS A 46 7.69 8.59 5.37
N VAL A 47 8.97 8.53 5.05
CA VAL A 47 9.62 7.31 4.59
C VAL A 47 10.89 7.11 5.42
N ALA A 48 10.95 5.99 6.15
CA ALA A 48 12.21 5.54 6.78
C ALA A 48 12.76 4.43 5.87
N PRO A 49 13.87 4.65 5.19
CA PRO A 49 14.34 3.74 4.12
C PRO A 49 14.38 2.29 4.54
N LYS A 50 13.75 1.44 3.74
CA LYS A 50 13.68 -0.02 3.89
C LYS A 50 12.91 -0.50 5.13
N ARG A 51 12.29 0.40 5.89
CA ARG A 51 11.63 0.04 7.15
C ARG A 51 10.19 0.48 7.26
N LEU A 52 9.85 1.71 6.85
CA LEU A 52 8.59 2.31 7.22
C LEU A 52 8.08 3.25 6.14
N ILE A 53 6.79 3.17 5.86
CA ILE A 53 6.08 4.14 5.01
C ILE A 53 4.86 4.61 5.80
N VAL A 54 4.69 5.92 5.93
CA VAL A 54 3.50 6.54 6.52
C VAL A 54 2.86 7.41 5.45
N GLN A 55 1.57 7.19 5.21
CA GLN A 55 0.84 7.97 4.21
C GLN A 55 -0.60 8.22 4.64
N THR A 56 -1.20 9.29 4.13
CA THR A 56 -2.65 9.44 4.19
C THR A 56 -3.29 8.53 3.14
N TRP A 57 -4.55 8.17 3.35
CA TRP A 57 -5.23 7.23 2.48
C TRP A 57 -6.73 7.53 2.49
N ARG A 58 -7.32 7.59 1.32
CA ARG A 58 -8.74 7.93 1.18
C ARG A 58 -9.35 7.19 0.01
N SER A 59 -10.57 6.68 0.21
CA SER A 59 -11.38 6.14 -0.87
C SER A 59 -12.25 7.25 -1.47
N ALA A 60 -12.41 7.25 -2.79
CA ALA A 60 -13.29 8.18 -3.49
C ALA A 60 -14.76 8.03 -3.07
N ASN A 61 -15.12 6.88 -2.48
CA ASN A 61 -16.47 6.62 -2.00
C ASN A 61 -16.76 7.23 -0.63
N TRP A 62 -15.76 7.77 0.05
CA TRP A 62 -15.97 8.38 1.37
C TRP A 62 -16.60 9.76 1.25
N PRO A 63 -17.43 10.17 2.23
CA PRO A 63 -17.99 11.53 2.23
C PRO A 63 -16.89 12.60 2.24
N ALA A 64 -17.14 13.73 1.59
CA ALA A 64 -16.19 14.85 1.58
C ALA A 64 -15.86 15.35 3.00
N THR A 65 -16.78 15.17 3.94
CA THR A 65 -16.60 15.55 5.34
C THR A 65 -15.74 14.58 6.14
N ALA A 66 -15.50 13.37 5.63
CA ALA A 66 -14.65 12.41 6.31
C ALA A 66 -13.19 12.85 6.24
N ILE A 67 -12.49 12.75 7.36
CA ILE A 67 -11.03 13.03 7.36
C ILE A 67 -10.30 11.87 6.71
N ASP A 68 -9.10 12.15 6.19
CA ASP A 68 -8.27 11.10 5.61
C ASP A 68 -7.86 10.09 6.68
N SER A 69 -7.76 8.83 6.28
CA SER A 69 -7.15 7.82 7.14
C SER A 69 -5.63 7.92 7.08
N VAL A 70 -4.97 7.31 8.03
CA VAL A 70 -3.50 7.21 8.05
C VAL A 70 -3.11 5.74 7.99
N LEU A 71 -2.23 5.44 7.06
CA LEU A 71 -1.74 4.10 6.80
C LEU A 71 -0.26 4.04 7.13
N THR A 72 0.12 3.05 7.93
CA THR A 72 1.52 2.78 8.25
C THR A 72 1.86 1.38 7.81
N LEU A 73 2.88 1.26 6.96
CA LEU A 73 3.43 -0.02 6.54
C LEU A 73 4.84 -0.14 7.13
N SER A 74 5.09 -1.20 7.88
CA SER A 74 6.43 -1.50 8.38
C SER A 74 6.91 -2.84 7.82
N PHE A 75 8.21 -2.91 7.52
CA PHE A 75 8.82 -4.01 6.79
C PHE A 75 9.88 -4.68 7.67
N TRP A 76 9.73 -5.98 7.93
CA TRP A 76 10.54 -6.74 8.87
C TRP A 76 11.11 -7.99 8.23
N PRO A 77 12.35 -8.38 8.59
CA PRO A 77 12.86 -9.67 8.15
C PRO A 77 12.17 -10.81 8.89
N GLU A 78 11.95 -11.92 8.19
CA GLU A 78 11.53 -13.18 8.78
C GLU A 78 12.43 -14.29 8.26
N LYS A 79 12.37 -15.46 8.91
CA LYS A 79 13.29 -16.58 8.69
C LYS A 79 13.54 -16.88 7.21
N ASP A 80 12.52 -16.96 6.41
CA ASP A 80 12.64 -17.32 4.98
C ASP A 80 12.05 -16.24 4.08
N GLY A 81 12.04 -14.98 4.53
CA GLY A 81 11.46 -13.91 3.73
C GLY A 81 11.30 -12.63 4.49
N ALA A 82 10.08 -12.07 4.44
CA ALA A 82 9.80 -10.79 5.04
C ALA A 82 8.36 -10.72 5.52
N ARG A 83 8.12 -9.83 6.48
CA ARG A 83 6.78 -9.53 6.99
C ARG A 83 6.48 -8.06 6.78
N ILE A 84 5.27 -7.77 6.32
CA ILE A 84 4.73 -6.41 6.28
C ILE A 84 3.67 -6.31 7.36
N GLU A 85 3.81 -5.32 8.24
CA GLU A 85 2.77 -4.99 9.21
C GLU A 85 2.04 -3.73 8.76
N LEU A 86 0.72 -3.82 8.72
CA LEU A 86 -0.16 -2.74 8.31
C LEU A 86 -0.93 -2.23 9.51
N VAL A 87 -0.85 -0.94 9.76
CA VAL A 87 -1.73 -0.24 10.70
C VAL A 87 -2.48 0.83 9.92
N HIS A 88 -3.80 0.79 9.98
CA HIS A 88 -4.65 1.70 9.22
C HIS A 88 -5.63 2.38 10.20
N ALA A 89 -5.41 3.65 10.50
CA ALA A 89 -6.18 4.42 11.47
C ALA A 89 -7.16 5.37 10.79
N ASN A 90 -8.26 5.69 11.47
CA ASN A 90 -9.30 6.61 11.00
C ASN A 90 -10.07 6.14 9.76
N VAL A 91 -10.20 4.84 9.57
CA VAL A 91 -11.08 4.31 8.52
C VAL A 91 -12.52 4.52 8.96
N PRO A 92 -13.39 5.12 8.12
CA PRO A 92 -14.81 5.24 8.47
C PRO A 92 -15.43 3.89 8.84
N GLU A 93 -16.23 3.88 9.90
CA GLU A 93 -16.81 2.64 10.42
C GLU A 93 -17.59 1.87 9.37
N GLU A 94 -18.35 2.56 8.54
CA GLU A 94 -19.15 1.98 7.48
C GLU A 94 -18.31 1.31 6.38
N ASP A 95 -17.04 1.63 6.27
CA ASP A 95 -16.13 1.05 5.26
C ASP A 95 -15.04 0.16 5.87
N PHE A 96 -15.05 -0.03 7.18
CA PHE A 96 -14.00 -0.77 7.88
C PHE A 96 -13.85 -2.21 7.35
N ALA A 97 -14.95 -2.92 7.23
CA ALA A 97 -14.93 -4.31 6.74
C ALA A 97 -14.44 -4.38 5.28
N GLY A 98 -14.93 -3.48 4.44
CA GLY A 98 -14.52 -3.42 3.03
C GLY A 98 -13.05 -3.10 2.86
N VAL A 99 -12.51 -2.18 3.65
CA VAL A 99 -11.09 -1.82 3.61
C VAL A 99 -10.23 -3.00 4.09
N SER A 100 -10.63 -3.66 5.18
CA SER A 100 -9.90 -4.83 5.69
C SER A 100 -9.83 -5.95 4.68
N GLU A 101 -10.94 -6.28 4.04
CA GLU A 101 -11.00 -7.30 2.98
C GLU A 101 -10.23 -6.85 1.73
N GLY A 102 -10.27 -5.56 1.41
CA GLY A 102 -9.61 -4.98 0.27
C GLY A 102 -8.09 -5.13 0.32
N TRP A 103 -7.48 -4.99 1.49
CA TRP A 103 -6.04 -5.20 1.63
C TRP A 103 -5.63 -6.61 1.23
N GLU A 104 -6.40 -7.63 1.65
CA GLU A 104 -6.11 -9.01 1.26
C GLU A 104 -6.36 -9.21 -0.24
N LYS A 105 -7.53 -8.80 -0.73
CA LYS A 105 -7.99 -9.06 -2.10
C LYS A 105 -7.20 -8.29 -3.16
N TYR A 106 -6.87 -7.02 -2.90
CA TYR A 106 -6.26 -6.14 -3.91
C TYR A 106 -4.77 -5.92 -3.75
N TYR A 107 -4.21 -6.29 -2.60
CA TYR A 107 -2.78 -6.12 -2.32
C TYR A 107 -2.09 -7.43 -1.99
N TRP A 108 -2.44 -8.07 -0.88
CA TRP A 108 -1.67 -9.23 -0.42
C TRP A 108 -1.75 -10.40 -1.37
N THR A 109 -2.93 -10.76 -1.81
CA THR A 109 -3.13 -11.90 -2.72
C THR A 109 -2.47 -11.66 -4.08
N PRO A 110 -2.72 -10.54 -4.79
CA PRO A 110 -2.05 -10.30 -6.07
C PRO A 110 -0.55 -10.10 -5.93
N TRP A 111 -0.09 -9.51 -4.82
CA TRP A 111 1.34 -9.33 -4.60
C TRP A 111 2.06 -10.66 -4.41
N ARG A 112 1.49 -11.56 -3.62
CA ARG A 112 2.04 -12.92 -3.46
C ARG A 112 2.07 -13.67 -4.78
N ALA A 113 1.03 -13.55 -5.58
CA ALA A 113 0.98 -14.18 -6.91
C ALA A 113 2.05 -13.62 -7.85
N TYR A 114 2.26 -12.31 -7.81
CA TYR A 114 3.31 -11.66 -8.60
C TYR A 114 4.70 -12.17 -8.22
N LEU A 115 4.98 -12.25 -6.91
CA LEU A 115 6.25 -12.76 -6.41
C LEU A 115 6.46 -14.23 -6.78
N ALA A 116 5.43 -15.05 -6.68
CA ALA A 116 5.51 -16.46 -7.05
C ALA A 116 5.77 -16.64 -8.55
N GLY A 117 5.14 -15.83 -9.39
CA GLY A 117 5.38 -15.85 -10.83
C GLY A 117 6.79 -15.46 -11.20
N ARG A 118 7.36 -14.44 -10.54
CA ARG A 118 8.74 -14.04 -10.77
C ARG A 118 9.73 -15.08 -10.26
N ALA A 119 9.45 -15.70 -9.13
CA ALA A 119 10.29 -16.75 -8.57
C ALA A 119 10.31 -17.99 -9.46
N GLY A 120 9.19 -18.24 -10.17
CA GLY A 120 9.07 -19.37 -11.09
C GLY A 120 9.61 -19.10 -12.50
N ALA A 121 10.00 -17.85 -12.77
CA ALA A 121 10.49 -17.47 -14.10
C ALA A 121 12.02 -17.81 -14.26
#